data_575260f23bca9183d39f5b017511e07c
#
_entry.id   575260f23bca9183d39f5b017511e07c
#
_cell.length_a   1.000
_cell.length_b   1.000
_cell.length_c   1.000
_cell.angle_alpha   90.00
_cell.angle_beta   90.00
_cell.angle_gamma   90.00
#
_symmetry.space_group_name_H-M   'P 1'
#
loop_
_entity.id
_entity.type
_entity.pdbx_description
1 polymer ?
#
loop_
_entity_poly.entity_id
_entity_poly.type
_entity_poly.pdbx_seq_one_letter_code
_entity_poly.pdbx_strand_id
1 'polypeptide(L)'
;MELVLAIALFAFSSGITPGPNNIMLMTSGVNFGVKRSIPHLMGISLGFPTMILAIGLGLSALFQAYPIIHQVIKVIGIVYLLYLSWLIANSSSKMEGKSIAKPFSFLQAAAFQWVNPKGWIMAVGAIATFTSVQQDLTPQVVTIATVFLCVAFPCAVVWLGFGVALKRILKNERQQKIFNITMAILLVASIIPMIAP
;
A
#
# COMPACT_ATOMS: atom_id res chain seq x y z
N MET A 1 -2.21 4.94 27.55
CA MET A 1 -2.51 3.57 27.08
C MET A 1 -3.70 3.58 26.11
N GLU A 2 -4.77 4.29 26.41
CA GLU A 2 -5.98 4.41 25.56
C GLU A 2 -5.69 4.97 24.16
N LEU A 3 -4.88 6.02 24.05
CA LEU A 3 -4.51 6.61 22.75
C LEU A 3 -3.80 5.61 21.85
N VAL A 4 -2.81 4.86 22.37
CA VAL A 4 -2.08 3.85 21.60
C VAL A 4 -3.01 2.74 21.12
N LEU A 5 -3.97 2.32 21.95
CA LEU A 5 -4.99 1.35 21.56
C LEU A 5 -5.90 1.89 20.45
N ALA A 6 -6.34 3.15 20.56
CA ALA A 6 -7.18 3.78 19.53
C ALA A 6 -6.43 3.88 18.19
N ILE A 7 -5.16 4.28 18.20
CA ILE A 7 -4.31 4.31 17.01
C ILE A 7 -4.15 2.89 16.44
N ALA A 8 -3.93 1.89 17.29
CA ALA A 8 -3.76 0.50 16.86
C ALA A 8 -5.04 -0.06 16.21
N LEU A 9 -6.22 0.22 16.78
CA LEU A 9 -7.51 -0.18 16.20
C LEU A 9 -7.75 0.51 14.84
N PHE A 10 -7.45 1.80 14.73
CA PHE A 10 -7.52 2.52 13.47
C PHE A 10 -6.54 1.96 12.43
N ALA A 11 -5.29 1.70 12.83
CA ALA A 11 -4.27 1.11 11.96
C ALA A 11 -4.67 -0.30 11.49
N PHE A 12 -5.21 -1.12 12.39
CA PHE A 12 -5.68 -2.47 12.07
C PHE A 12 -6.87 -2.44 11.12
N SER A 13 -7.93 -1.71 11.47
CA SER A 13 -9.15 -1.62 10.66
C SER A 13 -8.86 -1.11 9.25
N SER A 14 -8.01 -0.08 9.14
CA SER A 14 -7.61 0.49 7.85
C SER A 14 -6.60 -0.40 7.11
N GLY A 15 -5.65 -1.02 7.81
CA GLY A 15 -4.60 -1.86 7.21
C GLY A 15 -5.12 -3.22 6.71
N ILE A 16 -6.09 -3.82 7.41
CA ILE A 16 -6.64 -5.12 7.01
C ILE A 16 -7.69 -5.01 5.88
N THR A 17 -8.31 -3.84 5.68
CA THR A 17 -9.29 -3.66 4.60
C THR A 17 -8.63 -3.69 3.22
N PRO A 18 -9.31 -4.26 2.20
CA PRO A 18 -8.79 -4.30 0.84
C PRO A 18 -8.37 -2.91 0.33
N GLY A 19 -7.28 -2.87 -0.42
CA GLY A 19 -6.77 -1.65 -1.05
C GLY A 19 -5.57 -1.97 -1.94
N PRO A 20 -5.02 -0.97 -2.66
CA PRO A 20 -3.96 -1.18 -3.65
C PRO A 20 -2.76 -1.98 -3.10
N ASN A 21 -2.21 -1.62 -1.96
CA ASN A 21 -1.11 -2.35 -1.32
C ASN A 21 -1.44 -3.83 -1.08
N ASN A 22 -2.63 -4.10 -0.53
CA ASN A 22 -3.05 -5.44 -0.14
C ASN A 22 -3.30 -6.31 -1.38
N ILE A 23 -3.95 -5.76 -2.41
CA ILE A 23 -4.18 -6.42 -3.70
C ILE A 23 -2.84 -6.77 -4.35
N MET A 24 -1.91 -5.82 -4.40
CA MET A 24 -0.59 -6.02 -4.99
C MET A 24 0.24 -7.05 -4.24
N LEU A 25 0.20 -7.02 -2.89
CA LEU A 25 0.94 -7.96 -2.06
C LEU A 25 0.37 -9.38 -2.14
N MET A 26 -0.96 -9.51 -2.13
CA MET A 26 -1.65 -10.79 -2.39
C MET A 26 -1.29 -11.34 -3.78
N THR A 27 -1.32 -10.50 -4.80
CA THR A 27 -0.91 -10.87 -6.17
C THR A 27 0.56 -11.30 -6.21
N SER A 28 1.45 -10.62 -5.49
CA SER A 28 2.84 -11.05 -5.34
C SER A 28 2.94 -12.44 -4.70
N GLY A 29 2.13 -12.71 -3.68
CA GLY A 29 2.06 -14.03 -3.02
C GLY A 29 1.66 -15.14 -3.99
N VAL A 30 0.61 -14.92 -4.80
CA VAL A 30 0.14 -15.87 -5.81
C VAL A 30 1.20 -16.13 -6.87
N ASN A 31 1.77 -15.08 -7.45
CA ASN A 31 2.65 -15.20 -8.61
C ASN A 31 4.09 -15.58 -8.24
N PHE A 32 4.63 -15.10 -7.11
CA PHE A 32 6.05 -15.21 -6.79
C PHE A 32 6.35 -15.97 -5.49
N GLY A 33 5.35 -16.17 -4.63
CA GLY A 33 5.51 -16.82 -3.31
C GLY A 33 6.18 -15.91 -2.28
N VAL A 34 6.39 -16.44 -1.05
CA VAL A 34 6.86 -15.65 0.10
C VAL A 34 8.23 -15.06 -0.15
N LYS A 35 9.26 -15.88 -0.43
CA LYS A 35 10.66 -15.43 -0.48
C LYS A 35 10.88 -14.26 -1.45
N ARG A 36 10.30 -14.34 -2.64
CA ARG A 36 10.44 -13.30 -3.68
C ARG A 36 9.62 -12.05 -3.38
N SER A 37 8.62 -12.13 -2.51
CA SER A 37 7.74 -11.02 -2.12
C SER A 37 8.20 -10.30 -0.83
N ILE A 38 9.24 -10.79 -0.14
CA ILE A 38 9.78 -10.13 1.06
C ILE A 38 10.19 -8.67 0.80
N PRO A 39 10.93 -8.33 -0.28
CA PRO A 39 11.26 -6.93 -0.56
C PRO A 39 10.03 -6.05 -0.73
N HIS A 40 8.97 -6.54 -1.37
CA HIS A 40 7.70 -5.85 -1.52
C HIS A 40 7.03 -5.61 -0.15
N LEU A 41 6.91 -6.65 0.68
CA LEU A 41 6.35 -6.57 2.03
C LEU A 41 7.10 -5.54 2.88
N MET A 42 8.43 -5.60 2.90
CA MET A 42 9.27 -4.68 3.66
C MET A 42 9.15 -3.23 3.15
N GLY A 43 9.04 -3.05 1.82
CA GLY A 43 8.86 -1.73 1.22
C GLY A 43 7.53 -1.08 1.65
N ILE A 44 6.43 -1.83 1.72
CA ILE A 44 5.15 -1.34 2.25
C ILE A 44 5.29 -1.05 3.75
N SER A 45 5.81 -2.01 4.51
CA SER A 45 5.84 -1.95 5.98
C SER A 45 6.70 -0.82 6.53
N LEU A 46 7.77 -0.44 5.83
CA LEU A 46 8.64 0.67 6.22
C LEU A 46 8.29 1.96 5.49
N GLY A 47 7.86 1.88 4.24
CA GLY A 47 7.54 3.05 3.43
C GLY A 47 6.34 3.82 3.96
N PHE A 48 5.30 3.13 4.45
CA PHE A 48 4.11 3.81 4.95
C PHE A 48 4.34 4.57 6.26
N PRO A 49 4.98 4.02 7.31
CA PRO A 49 5.36 4.79 8.49
C PRO A 49 6.30 5.96 8.19
N THR A 50 7.22 5.79 7.23
CA THR A 50 8.09 6.90 6.77
C THR A 50 7.25 8.03 6.15
N MET A 51 6.22 7.70 5.38
CA MET A 51 5.28 8.68 4.82
C MET A 51 4.51 9.41 5.94
N ILE A 52 4.03 8.70 6.98
CA ILE A 52 3.38 9.33 8.15
C ILE A 52 4.32 10.33 8.82
N LEU A 53 5.58 9.95 9.05
CA LEU A 53 6.60 10.86 9.62
C LEU A 53 6.78 12.10 8.76
N ALA A 54 6.95 11.95 7.46
CA ALA A 54 7.17 13.08 6.57
C ALA A 54 5.96 14.03 6.52
N ILE A 55 4.73 13.50 6.45
CA ILE A 55 3.50 14.31 6.43
C ILE A 55 3.34 15.04 7.78
N GLY A 56 3.50 14.33 8.89
CA GLY A 56 3.31 14.88 10.22
C GLY A 56 4.38 15.91 10.62
N LEU A 57 5.61 15.76 10.12
CA LEU A 57 6.73 16.65 10.43
C LEU A 57 6.86 17.85 9.46
N GLY A 58 5.88 18.10 8.60
CA GLY A 58 5.81 19.35 7.85
C GLY A 58 5.53 19.26 6.36
N LEU A 59 5.50 18.07 5.75
CA LEU A 59 5.19 17.95 4.31
C LEU A 59 3.78 18.47 3.98
N SER A 60 2.84 18.39 4.93
CA SER A 60 1.50 18.97 4.81
C SER A 60 1.52 20.49 4.60
N ALA A 61 2.43 21.21 5.25
CA ALA A 61 2.61 22.64 5.05
C ALA A 61 3.13 22.97 3.65
N LEU A 62 4.02 22.13 3.11
CA LEU A 62 4.52 22.29 1.75
C LEU A 62 3.39 22.14 0.71
N PHE A 63 2.48 21.19 0.90
CA PHE A 63 1.34 21.01 0.00
C PHE A 63 0.30 22.13 0.08
N GLN A 64 0.14 22.73 1.27
CA GLN A 64 -0.69 23.92 1.41
C GLN A 64 -0.07 25.14 0.69
N ALA A 65 1.25 25.30 0.79
CA ALA A 65 1.96 26.38 0.10
C ALA A 65 2.01 26.18 -1.43
N TYR A 66 2.08 24.93 -1.88
CA TYR A 66 2.21 24.58 -3.30
C TYR A 66 1.21 23.48 -3.72
N PRO A 67 -0.09 23.79 -3.86
CA PRO A 67 -1.13 22.79 -4.20
C PRO A 67 -0.87 22.03 -5.50
N ILE A 68 -0.12 22.61 -6.43
CA ILE A 68 0.27 21.97 -7.69
C ILE A 68 1.05 20.67 -7.47
N ILE A 69 1.85 20.59 -6.40
CA ILE A 69 2.63 19.39 -6.06
C ILE A 69 1.68 18.22 -5.81
N HIS A 70 0.59 18.45 -5.07
CA HIS A 70 -0.41 17.41 -4.80
C HIS A 70 -1.08 16.93 -6.11
N GLN A 71 -1.39 17.83 -7.04
CA GLN A 71 -1.98 17.47 -8.34
C GLN A 71 -1.01 16.63 -9.17
N VAL A 72 0.27 17.02 -9.22
CA VAL A 72 1.32 16.27 -9.93
C VAL A 72 1.45 14.86 -9.35
N ILE A 73 1.53 14.72 -8.02
CA ILE A 73 1.59 13.41 -7.35
C ILE A 73 0.35 12.57 -7.68
N LYS A 74 -0.84 13.17 -7.69
CA LYS A 74 -2.10 12.51 -8.07
C LYS A 74 -2.04 11.93 -9.48
N VAL A 75 -1.60 12.73 -10.47
CA VAL A 75 -1.48 12.28 -11.87
C VAL A 75 -0.44 11.15 -12.00
N ILE A 76 0.74 11.31 -11.39
CA ILE A 76 1.77 10.27 -11.37
C ILE A 76 1.21 8.99 -10.75
N GLY A 77 0.46 9.10 -9.66
CA GLY A 77 -0.18 7.98 -8.97
C GLY A 77 -1.16 7.22 -9.86
N ILE A 78 -2.01 7.92 -10.57
CA ILE A 78 -2.98 7.33 -11.51
C ILE A 78 -2.23 6.56 -12.62
N VAL A 79 -1.27 7.20 -13.27
CA VAL A 79 -0.47 6.57 -14.34
C VAL A 79 0.26 5.34 -13.82
N TYR A 80 0.83 5.43 -12.63
CA TYR A 80 1.56 4.30 -12.02
C TYR A 80 0.62 3.14 -11.66
N LEU A 81 -0.56 3.41 -11.10
CA LEU A 81 -1.56 2.39 -10.81
C LEU A 81 -2.06 1.69 -12.08
N LEU A 82 -2.27 2.42 -13.16
CA LEU A 82 -2.62 1.84 -14.47
C LEU A 82 -1.49 0.95 -15.00
N TYR A 83 -0.25 1.40 -14.93
CA TYR A 83 0.92 0.61 -15.30
C TYR A 83 1.03 -0.68 -14.48
N LEU A 84 0.82 -0.62 -13.16
CA LEU A 84 0.83 -1.78 -12.27
C LEU A 84 -0.30 -2.76 -12.59
N SER A 85 -1.49 -2.24 -12.86
CA SER A 85 -2.64 -3.05 -13.26
C SER A 85 -2.34 -3.82 -14.54
N TRP A 86 -1.71 -3.18 -15.51
CA TRP A 86 -1.26 -3.82 -16.75
C TRP A 86 -0.21 -4.92 -16.47
N LEU A 87 0.78 -4.66 -15.62
CA LEU A 87 1.77 -5.66 -15.22
C LEU A 87 1.12 -6.88 -14.55
N ILE A 88 0.16 -6.65 -13.64
CA ILE A 88 -0.56 -7.72 -12.94
C ILE A 88 -1.38 -8.55 -13.93
N ALA A 89 -2.15 -7.91 -14.82
CA ALA A 89 -2.96 -8.59 -15.82
C ALA A 89 -2.14 -9.50 -16.74
N ASN A 90 -0.89 -9.09 -17.01
CA ASN A 90 0.04 -9.83 -17.89
C ASN A 90 1.02 -10.74 -17.12
N SER A 91 0.87 -10.87 -15.80
CA SER A 91 1.67 -11.81 -15.00
C SER A 91 1.27 -13.25 -15.33
N SER A 92 2.23 -14.09 -15.69
CA SER A 92 2.04 -15.52 -15.88
C SER A 92 2.92 -16.32 -14.93
N SER A 93 2.43 -17.47 -14.46
CA SER A 93 3.21 -18.38 -13.61
C SER A 93 4.14 -19.30 -14.40
N LYS A 94 4.14 -19.24 -15.72
CA LYS A 94 5.04 -20.06 -16.53
C LYS A 94 6.48 -19.62 -16.32
N MET A 95 7.25 -20.52 -15.74
CA MET A 95 8.71 -20.43 -15.54
C MET A 95 9.51 -20.66 -16.83
N GLU A 96 8.95 -20.38 -17.99
CA GLU A 96 9.66 -20.44 -19.26
C GLU A 96 10.10 -19.03 -19.68
N GLY A 97 11.24 -18.61 -19.18
CA GLY A 97 12.20 -17.70 -19.84
C GLY A 97 11.79 -16.26 -20.16
N LYS A 98 10.52 -15.84 -20.10
CA LYS A 98 10.06 -14.51 -20.50
C LYS A 98 8.88 -13.98 -19.70
N SER A 99 8.87 -14.13 -18.36
CA SER A 99 7.91 -13.42 -17.53
C SER A 99 8.30 -11.93 -17.49
N ILE A 100 7.49 -11.06 -18.07
CA ILE A 100 7.66 -9.61 -18.05
C ILE A 100 7.51 -9.07 -16.61
N ALA A 101 6.74 -9.75 -15.77
CA ALA A 101 6.48 -9.33 -14.41
C ALA A 101 7.56 -9.85 -13.45
N LYS A 102 8.19 -8.91 -12.74
CA LYS A 102 9.10 -9.18 -11.61
C LYS A 102 8.36 -8.84 -10.30
N PRO A 103 8.73 -9.50 -9.16
CA PRO A 103 8.22 -9.05 -7.87
C PRO A 103 8.65 -7.60 -7.62
N PHE A 104 7.81 -6.87 -6.91
CA PHE A 104 8.14 -5.50 -6.50
C PHE A 104 9.43 -5.49 -5.69
N SER A 105 10.32 -4.56 -6.02
CA SER A 105 11.47 -4.26 -5.17
C SER A 105 11.03 -3.46 -3.94
N PHE A 106 11.90 -3.42 -2.93
CA PHE A 106 11.69 -2.60 -1.74
C PHE A 106 11.41 -1.13 -2.09
N LEU A 107 12.25 -0.52 -2.94
CA LEU A 107 12.11 0.89 -3.31
C LEU A 107 10.83 1.18 -4.10
N GLN A 108 10.44 0.28 -5.00
CA GLN A 108 9.18 0.43 -5.73
C GLN A 108 7.98 0.41 -4.80
N ALA A 109 7.97 -0.51 -3.82
CA ALA A 109 6.89 -0.62 -2.86
C ALA A 109 6.87 0.55 -1.86
N ALA A 110 8.02 1.04 -1.42
CA ALA A 110 8.13 2.21 -0.57
C ALA A 110 7.71 3.50 -1.29
N ALA A 111 8.18 3.69 -2.53
CA ALA A 111 7.80 4.82 -3.37
C ALA A 111 6.30 4.81 -3.71
N PHE A 112 5.71 3.62 -3.87
CA PHE A 112 4.28 3.49 -4.14
C PHE A 112 3.40 4.12 -3.04
N GLN A 113 3.86 4.19 -1.79
CA GLN A 113 3.08 4.79 -0.71
C GLN A 113 2.72 6.26 -1.02
N TRP A 114 3.61 6.99 -1.69
CA TRP A 114 3.45 8.40 -2.04
C TRP A 114 2.40 8.67 -3.13
N VAL A 115 2.04 7.65 -3.88
CA VAL A 115 1.02 7.71 -4.94
C VAL A 115 -0.24 6.90 -4.60
N ASN A 116 -0.25 6.22 -3.44
CA ASN A 116 -1.36 5.41 -2.96
C ASN A 116 -2.42 6.29 -2.28
N PRO A 117 -3.62 6.48 -2.87
CA PRO A 117 -4.65 7.36 -2.30
C PRO A 117 -5.10 6.91 -0.91
N LYS A 118 -5.24 5.61 -0.70
CA LYS A 118 -5.60 5.06 0.61
C LYS A 118 -4.53 5.38 1.66
N GLY A 119 -3.24 5.34 1.28
CA GLY A 119 -2.13 5.72 2.16
C GLY A 119 -2.25 7.17 2.64
N TRP A 120 -2.56 8.10 1.73
CA TRP A 120 -2.76 9.50 2.07
C TRP A 120 -3.93 9.72 3.03
N ILE A 121 -5.10 9.12 2.74
CA ILE A 121 -6.28 9.22 3.60
C ILE A 121 -5.98 8.69 5.00
N MET A 122 -5.29 7.56 5.10
CA MET A 122 -4.92 6.94 6.37
C MET A 122 -3.90 7.80 7.14
N ALA A 123 -2.85 8.29 6.48
CA ALA A 123 -1.79 9.06 7.13
C ALA A 123 -2.32 10.42 7.62
N VAL A 124 -3.00 11.18 6.75
CA VAL A 124 -3.58 12.48 7.10
C VAL A 124 -4.67 12.31 8.16
N GLY A 125 -5.56 11.31 8.00
CA GLY A 125 -6.61 11.01 8.96
C GLY A 125 -6.07 10.64 10.33
N ALA A 126 -5.01 9.82 10.40
CA ALA A 126 -4.36 9.46 11.66
C ALA A 126 -3.75 10.69 12.35
N ILE A 127 -3.01 11.52 11.60
CA ILE A 127 -2.40 12.74 12.15
C ILE A 127 -3.49 13.67 12.63
N ALA A 128 -4.51 13.98 11.83
CA ALA A 128 -5.59 14.88 12.21
C ALA A 128 -6.39 14.41 13.44
N THR A 129 -6.56 13.09 13.59
CA THR A 129 -7.38 12.51 14.68
C THR A 129 -6.58 12.35 15.98
N PHE A 130 -5.29 12.00 15.91
CA PHE A 130 -4.51 11.56 17.06
C PHE A 130 -3.42 12.54 17.47
N THR A 131 -3.33 13.73 16.84
CA THR A 131 -2.43 14.80 17.31
C THR A 131 -3.21 15.98 17.89
N SER A 132 -2.58 16.68 18.83
CA SER A 132 -3.08 17.91 19.44
C SER A 132 -2.05 19.02 19.26
N VAL A 133 -2.52 20.23 18.91
CA VAL A 133 -1.68 21.43 18.77
C VAL A 133 -1.15 21.96 20.12
N GLN A 134 -1.71 21.48 21.23
CA GLN A 134 -1.32 21.88 22.59
C GLN A 134 -0.09 21.12 23.11
N GLN A 135 0.39 20.12 22.39
CA GLN A 135 1.53 19.29 22.75
C GLN A 135 2.54 19.26 21.60
N ASP A 136 3.80 18.92 21.93
CA ASP A 136 4.82 18.70 20.91
C ASP A 136 4.36 17.70 19.85
N LEU A 137 4.36 18.13 18.60
CA LEU A 137 3.89 17.35 17.47
C LEU A 137 4.79 16.14 17.19
N THR A 138 6.11 16.31 17.32
CA THR A 138 7.10 15.27 16.97
C THR A 138 6.88 13.95 17.72
N PRO A 139 6.78 13.90 19.07
CA PRO A 139 6.56 12.65 19.77
C PRO A 139 5.19 12.01 19.42
N GLN A 140 4.16 12.81 19.14
CA GLN A 140 2.86 12.31 18.74
C GLN A 140 2.94 11.60 17.38
N VAL A 141 3.57 12.24 16.39
CA VAL A 141 3.76 11.68 15.02
C VAL A 141 4.63 10.44 15.06
N VAL A 142 5.71 10.42 15.85
CA VAL A 142 6.56 9.24 16.04
C VAL A 142 5.77 8.09 16.66
N THR A 143 4.91 8.37 17.64
CA THR A 143 4.04 7.37 18.27
C THR A 143 3.08 6.77 17.21
N ILE A 144 2.40 7.60 16.42
CA ILE A 144 1.52 7.15 15.35
C ILE A 144 2.28 6.26 14.36
N ALA A 145 3.43 6.73 13.85
CA ALA A 145 4.23 5.99 12.89
C ALA A 145 4.70 4.63 13.45
N THR A 146 5.11 4.59 14.71
CA THR A 146 5.55 3.36 15.39
C THR A 146 4.41 2.36 15.54
N VAL A 147 3.22 2.82 15.97
CA VAL A 147 2.05 1.94 16.10
C VAL A 147 1.62 1.41 14.73
N PHE A 148 1.63 2.26 13.71
CA PHE A 148 1.35 1.79 12.34
C PHE A 148 2.38 0.78 11.85
N LEU A 149 3.68 0.95 12.15
CA LEU A 149 4.70 -0.04 11.82
C LEU A 149 4.40 -1.40 12.45
N CYS A 150 4.08 -1.40 13.76
CA CYS A 150 3.79 -2.63 14.50
C CYS A 150 2.52 -3.35 14.03
N VAL A 151 1.51 -2.60 13.57
CA VAL A 151 0.21 -3.15 13.15
C VAL A 151 0.16 -3.46 11.66
N ALA A 152 0.70 -2.56 10.81
CA ALA A 152 0.67 -2.74 9.36
C ALA A 152 1.50 -3.93 8.89
N PHE A 153 2.62 -4.23 9.55
CA PHE A 153 3.45 -5.37 9.20
C PHE A 153 2.70 -6.71 9.32
N PRO A 154 2.05 -7.06 10.46
CA PRO A 154 1.21 -8.25 10.55
C PRO A 154 0.08 -8.28 9.50
N CYS A 155 -0.60 -7.15 9.26
CA CYS A 155 -1.63 -7.08 8.23
C CYS A 155 -1.08 -7.41 6.83
N ALA A 156 0.09 -6.88 6.50
CA ALA A 156 0.77 -7.18 5.23
C ALA A 156 1.17 -8.67 5.14
N VAL A 157 1.67 -9.27 6.22
CA VAL A 157 1.97 -10.71 6.28
C VAL A 157 0.71 -11.55 6.02
N VAL A 158 -0.43 -11.18 6.60
CA VAL A 158 -1.71 -11.87 6.36
C VAL A 158 -2.09 -11.82 4.88
N TRP A 159 -2.02 -10.65 4.23
CA TRP A 159 -2.34 -10.50 2.82
C TRP A 159 -1.38 -11.28 1.90
N LEU A 160 -0.08 -11.27 2.19
CA LEU A 160 0.90 -12.08 1.48
C LEU A 160 0.62 -13.58 1.67
N GLY A 161 0.38 -14.02 2.90
CA GLY A 161 0.05 -15.40 3.24
C GLY A 161 -1.24 -15.86 2.57
N PHE A 162 -2.27 -15.00 2.52
CA PHE A 162 -3.50 -15.27 1.80
C PHE A 162 -3.26 -15.50 0.30
N GLY A 163 -2.41 -14.67 -0.33
CA GLY A 163 -2.01 -14.87 -1.72
C GLY A 163 -1.29 -16.20 -1.94
N VAL A 164 -0.36 -16.56 -1.06
CA VAL A 164 0.36 -17.84 -1.13
C VAL A 164 -0.56 -19.04 -0.93
N ALA A 165 -1.53 -18.94 -0.01
CA ALA A 165 -2.54 -19.97 0.19
C ALA A 165 -3.45 -20.11 -1.03
N LEU A 166 -3.88 -19.00 -1.60
CA LEU A 166 -4.72 -18.96 -2.79
C LEU A 166 -4.02 -19.62 -4.01
N LYS A 167 -2.70 -19.48 -4.13
CA LYS A 167 -1.92 -20.17 -5.17
C LYS A 167 -2.12 -21.67 -5.16
N ARG A 168 -2.33 -22.28 -3.98
CA ARG A 168 -2.58 -23.73 -3.87
C ARG A 168 -3.95 -24.15 -4.41
N ILE A 169 -4.90 -23.21 -4.45
CA ILE A 169 -6.27 -23.40 -4.92
C ILE A 169 -6.32 -23.16 -6.44
N LEU A 170 -5.55 -22.20 -6.94
CA LEU A 170 -5.45 -21.86 -8.36
C LEU A 170 -4.58 -22.88 -9.10
N LYS A 171 -5.19 -24.01 -9.49
CA LYS A 171 -4.48 -25.19 -10.02
C LYS A 171 -4.10 -25.11 -11.49
N ASN A 172 -4.71 -24.21 -12.25
CA ASN A 172 -4.47 -24.09 -13.68
C ASN A 172 -4.23 -22.64 -14.13
N GLU A 173 -3.59 -22.47 -15.30
CA GLU A 173 -3.24 -21.18 -15.87
C GLU A 173 -4.45 -20.27 -16.09
N ARG A 174 -5.59 -20.83 -16.47
CA ARG A 174 -6.81 -20.06 -16.68
C ARG A 174 -7.31 -19.42 -15.39
N GLN A 175 -7.28 -20.17 -14.28
CA GLN A 175 -7.66 -19.64 -12.97
C GLN A 175 -6.71 -18.54 -12.50
N GLN A 176 -5.40 -18.72 -12.68
CA GLN A 176 -4.41 -17.70 -12.36
C GLN A 176 -4.57 -16.44 -13.22
N LYS A 177 -4.84 -16.60 -14.53
CA LYS A 177 -5.11 -15.49 -15.43
C LYS A 177 -6.36 -14.72 -15.03
N ILE A 178 -7.46 -15.43 -14.73
CA ILE A 178 -8.70 -14.80 -14.22
C ILE A 178 -8.42 -14.04 -12.92
N PHE A 179 -7.71 -14.64 -11.97
CA PHE A 179 -7.32 -13.99 -10.74
C PHE A 179 -6.53 -12.70 -11.01
N ASN A 180 -5.47 -12.75 -11.82
CA ASN A 180 -4.65 -11.59 -12.12
C ASN A 180 -5.45 -10.48 -12.82
N ILE A 181 -6.34 -10.82 -13.75
CA ILE A 181 -7.23 -9.85 -14.40
C ILE A 181 -8.19 -9.24 -13.37
N THR A 182 -8.77 -10.05 -12.49
CA THR A 182 -9.66 -9.53 -11.42
C THR A 182 -8.90 -8.57 -10.50
N MET A 183 -7.68 -8.91 -10.10
CA MET A 183 -6.85 -8.01 -9.27
C MET A 183 -6.48 -6.73 -10.00
N ALA A 184 -6.18 -6.80 -11.28
CA ALA A 184 -5.92 -5.63 -12.11
C ALA A 184 -7.14 -4.71 -12.21
N ILE A 185 -8.34 -5.26 -12.41
CA ILE A 185 -9.60 -4.50 -12.41
C ILE A 185 -9.85 -3.83 -11.06
N LEU A 186 -9.66 -4.55 -9.95
CA LEU A 186 -9.81 -3.98 -8.61
C LEU A 186 -8.80 -2.84 -8.35
N LEU A 187 -7.59 -2.98 -8.88
CA LEU A 187 -6.58 -1.93 -8.77
C LEU A 187 -6.95 -0.70 -9.60
N VAL A 188 -7.47 -0.88 -10.81
CA VAL A 188 -8.03 0.23 -11.61
C VAL A 188 -9.24 0.86 -10.90
N ALA A 189 -10.13 0.07 -10.34
CA ALA A 189 -11.27 0.59 -9.60
C ALA A 189 -10.85 1.45 -8.39
N SER A 190 -9.69 1.18 -7.79
CA SER A 190 -9.15 2.00 -6.69
C SER A 190 -8.73 3.42 -7.13
N ILE A 191 -8.67 3.70 -8.43
CA ILE A 191 -8.39 5.04 -8.98
C ILE A 191 -9.65 5.91 -8.96
N ILE A 192 -10.85 5.32 -8.97
CA ILE A 192 -12.12 6.07 -9.07
C ILE A 192 -12.22 7.19 -8.01
N PRO A 193 -11.93 6.94 -6.71
CA PRO A 193 -11.98 8.02 -5.71
C PRO A 193 -10.97 9.15 -5.93
N MET A 194 -9.92 8.91 -6.73
CA MET A 194 -8.93 9.94 -7.05
C MET A 194 -9.42 10.88 -8.17
N ILE A 195 -10.32 10.40 -9.03
CA ILE A 195 -10.80 11.14 -10.21
C ILE A 195 -12.15 11.83 -9.90
N ALA A 196 -12.92 11.27 -8.96
CA ALA A 196 -14.17 11.87 -8.52
C ALA A 196 -13.92 13.29 -7.98
N PRO A 197 -14.80 14.26 -8.34
CA PRO A 197 -14.70 15.66 -7.90
C PRO A 197 -14.87 15.82 -6.40
#